data_2d51822d60d7b466be6212300031104a
#
_entry.id   2d51822d60d7b466be6212300031104a
#
_cell.length_a   1.000
_cell.length_b   1.000
_cell.length_c   1.000
_cell.angle_alpha   90.00
_cell.angle_beta   90.00
_cell.angle_gamma   90.00
#
_symmetry.space_group_name_H-M   'P 1'
#
loop_
_entity.id
_entity.type
_entity.pdbx_description
1 polymer ?
#
loop_
_entity_poly.entity_id
_entity_poly.type
_entity_poly.pdbx_seq_one_letter_code
_entity_poly.pdbx_strand_id
1 'polypeptide(L)'
;MGIDNFIETAMNKVLKNPIASILRDINFASILKQSNFIKRDVGVKPYMIILQFLYMFIINKKISTFMKYSVDSFKKDVYYRLLKNSKYNWRKLLLLTSIKLISKLSSLQNPIDTKVLIIDDTVEIKRGKYIEGSCKNLWSNKEHRTVKGLNIVSLNYSDSHTDMMLDFSFFYNKDQN
;
A
#
# COMPACT_ATOMS: atom_id res chain seq x y z
N MET A 1 2.95 -10.26 27.40
CA MET A 1 1.96 -9.96 26.35
C MET A 1 2.72 -9.82 25.02
N GLY A 2 2.44 -10.66 24.03
CA GLY A 2 3.20 -10.67 22.77
C GLY A 2 2.86 -9.47 21.88
N ILE A 3 3.78 -9.09 20.96
CA ILE A 3 3.59 -8.00 19.97
C ILE A 3 2.29 -8.19 19.16
N ASP A 4 1.92 -9.44 18.87
CA ASP A 4 0.72 -9.77 18.10
C ASP A 4 -0.57 -9.29 18.80
N ASN A 5 -0.66 -9.43 20.12
CA ASN A 5 -1.80 -8.94 20.90
C ASN A 5 -1.91 -7.40 20.87
N PHE A 6 -0.78 -6.68 20.82
CA PHE A 6 -0.80 -5.22 20.68
C PHE A 6 -1.29 -4.79 19.31
N ILE A 7 -0.90 -5.50 18.25
CA ILE A 7 -1.36 -5.22 16.88
C ILE A 7 -2.85 -5.50 16.74
N GLU A 8 -3.34 -6.61 17.27
CA GLU A 8 -4.77 -6.95 17.27
C GLU A 8 -5.62 -5.93 18.04
N THR A 9 -5.15 -5.49 19.19
CA THR A 9 -5.82 -4.44 19.97
C THR A 9 -5.89 -3.14 19.17
N ALA A 10 -4.80 -2.75 18.52
CA ALA A 10 -4.76 -1.57 17.66
C ALA A 10 -5.68 -1.69 16.45
N MET A 11 -5.75 -2.87 15.80
CA MET A 11 -6.67 -3.14 14.69
C MET A 11 -8.12 -2.96 15.11
N ASN A 12 -8.52 -3.54 16.24
CA ASN A 12 -9.89 -3.42 16.75
C ASN A 12 -10.26 -1.98 17.13
N LYS A 13 -9.29 -1.19 17.61
CA LYS A 13 -9.52 0.22 17.97
C LYS A 13 -9.64 1.13 16.76
N VAL A 14 -8.81 0.91 15.73
CA VAL A 14 -8.69 1.82 14.59
C VAL A 14 -9.64 1.45 13.44
N LEU A 15 -9.91 0.16 13.25
CA LEU A 15 -10.69 -0.35 12.13
C LEU A 15 -12.04 -0.87 12.59
N LYS A 16 -13.06 -0.71 11.75
CA LYS A 16 -14.36 -1.34 11.99
C LYS A 16 -14.24 -2.87 11.94
N ASN A 17 -15.06 -3.55 12.71
CA ASN A 17 -15.03 -5.00 12.91
C ASN A 17 -14.81 -5.87 11.65
N PRO A 18 -15.48 -5.64 10.49
CA PRO A 18 -15.29 -6.49 9.31
C PRO A 18 -13.84 -6.46 8.78
N ILE A 19 -13.22 -5.28 8.75
CA ILE A 19 -11.86 -5.11 8.23
C ILE A 19 -10.83 -5.69 9.19
N ALA A 20 -11.02 -5.46 10.47
CA ALA A 20 -10.17 -6.07 11.51
C ALA A 20 -10.23 -7.60 11.45
N SER A 21 -11.39 -8.18 11.14
CA SER A 21 -11.55 -9.62 10.93
C SER A 21 -10.73 -10.11 9.74
N ILE A 22 -10.86 -9.47 8.57
CA ILE A 22 -10.08 -9.83 7.38
C ILE A 22 -8.58 -9.77 7.65
N LEU A 23 -8.10 -8.71 8.31
CA LEU A 23 -6.68 -8.56 8.63
C LEU A 23 -6.18 -9.65 9.62
N ARG A 24 -7.00 -10.07 10.56
CA ARG A 24 -6.68 -11.23 11.44
C ARG A 24 -6.60 -12.51 10.62
N ASP A 25 -7.56 -12.74 9.77
CA ASP A 25 -7.65 -13.95 8.95
C ASP A 25 -6.42 -14.15 8.04
N ILE A 26 -5.84 -13.07 7.51
CA ILE A 26 -4.60 -13.13 6.71
C ILE A 26 -3.33 -13.08 7.56
N ASN A 27 -3.46 -13.05 8.89
CA ASN A 27 -2.35 -12.87 9.83
C ASN A 27 -1.50 -11.63 9.53
N PHE A 28 -2.17 -10.47 9.41
CA PHE A 28 -1.52 -9.20 9.03
C PHE A 28 -0.39 -8.79 9.98
N ALA A 29 -0.47 -9.18 11.26
CA ALA A 29 0.61 -8.95 12.22
C ALA A 29 1.93 -9.61 11.79
N SER A 30 1.87 -10.86 11.29
CA SER A 30 3.04 -11.55 10.74
C SER A 30 3.57 -10.88 9.47
N ILE A 31 2.68 -10.40 8.60
CA ILE A 31 3.06 -9.66 7.40
C ILE A 31 3.80 -8.37 7.75
N LEU A 32 3.33 -7.60 8.72
CA LEU A 32 4.00 -6.40 9.22
C LEU A 32 5.39 -6.70 9.80
N LYS A 33 5.54 -7.83 10.52
CA LYS A 33 6.84 -8.31 11.01
C LYS A 33 7.80 -8.56 9.85
N GLN A 34 7.38 -9.36 8.87
CA GLN A 34 8.19 -9.77 7.74
C GLN A 34 8.58 -8.61 6.83
N SER A 35 7.75 -7.56 6.79
CA SER A 35 7.96 -6.34 6.00
C SER A 35 8.68 -5.23 6.76
N ASN A 36 9.15 -5.52 7.99
CA ASN A 36 9.91 -4.62 8.86
C ASN A 36 9.14 -3.41 9.42
N PHE A 37 7.80 -3.50 9.54
CA PHE A 37 6.97 -2.41 10.07
C PHE A 37 6.74 -2.45 11.58
N ILE A 38 7.42 -3.30 12.33
CA ILE A 38 7.23 -3.44 13.77
C ILE A 38 8.30 -2.73 14.57
N LYS A 39 9.56 -2.83 14.14
CA LYS A 39 10.71 -2.35 14.92
C LYS A 39 10.79 -0.83 14.96
N ARG A 40 10.51 -0.28 16.12
CA ARG A 40 10.91 1.05 16.52
C ARG A 40 11.02 1.11 18.04
N ASP A 41 12.17 1.52 18.52
CA ASP A 41 12.46 1.53 19.96
C ASP A 41 11.82 2.72 20.66
N VAL A 42 11.71 3.86 19.99
CA VAL A 42 11.14 5.10 20.55
C VAL A 42 10.10 5.71 19.60
N GLY A 43 9.00 6.20 20.17
CA GLY A 43 7.94 6.94 19.47
C GLY A 43 6.83 6.04 18.93
N VAL A 44 6.06 6.58 17.96
CA VAL A 44 4.90 5.89 17.40
C VAL A 44 5.32 4.64 16.64
N LYS A 45 4.71 3.52 16.95
CA LYS A 45 4.99 2.24 16.27
C LYS A 45 4.51 2.29 14.82
N PRO A 46 5.32 1.82 13.85
CA PRO A 46 4.97 1.87 12.42
C PRO A 46 3.63 1.22 12.06
N TYR A 47 3.31 0.08 12.67
CA TYR A 47 2.04 -0.62 12.41
C TYR A 47 0.81 0.23 12.76
N MET A 48 0.88 1.09 13.78
CA MET A 48 -0.24 1.98 14.12
C MET A 48 -0.49 3.01 13.01
N ILE A 49 0.58 3.52 12.39
CA ILE A 49 0.49 4.45 11.27
C ILE A 49 -0.09 3.75 10.03
N ILE A 50 0.36 2.50 9.76
CA ILE A 50 -0.19 1.68 8.67
C ILE A 50 -1.69 1.44 8.84
N LEU A 51 -2.14 1.09 10.05
CA LEU A 51 -3.56 0.91 10.32
C LEU A 51 -4.38 2.19 10.11
N GLN A 52 -3.81 3.35 10.48
CA GLN A 52 -4.44 4.63 10.17
C GLN A 52 -4.46 4.94 8.68
N PHE A 53 -3.43 4.58 7.91
CA PHE A 53 -3.45 4.69 6.45
C PHE A 53 -4.55 3.83 5.83
N LEU A 54 -4.68 2.57 6.26
CA LEU A 54 -5.77 1.69 5.82
C LEU A 54 -7.13 2.30 6.14
N TYR A 55 -7.30 2.81 7.35
CA TYR A 55 -8.55 3.49 7.73
C TYR A 55 -8.83 4.72 6.88
N MET A 56 -7.83 5.61 6.68
CA MET A 56 -7.96 6.79 5.81
C MET A 56 -8.34 6.42 4.38
N PHE A 57 -7.75 5.34 3.84
CA PHE A 57 -8.08 4.83 2.52
C PHE A 57 -9.55 4.39 2.42
N ILE A 58 -10.04 3.64 3.42
CA ILE A 58 -11.42 3.15 3.46
C ILE A 58 -12.43 4.29 3.53
N ILE A 59 -12.15 5.32 4.34
CA ILE A 59 -13.04 6.49 4.46
C ILE A 59 -12.79 7.55 3.37
N ASN A 60 -11.93 7.25 2.40
CA ASN A 60 -11.53 8.14 1.31
C ASN A 60 -11.10 9.54 1.79
N LYS A 61 -10.24 9.61 2.80
CA LYS A 61 -9.75 10.87 3.37
C LYS A 61 -8.24 11.02 3.19
N LYS A 62 -7.82 12.26 2.89
CA LYS A 62 -6.39 12.63 2.85
C LYS A 62 -5.86 12.81 4.27
N ILE A 63 -4.54 12.67 4.46
CA ILE A 63 -3.85 12.88 5.76
C ILE A 63 -4.26 14.21 6.39
N SER A 64 -4.26 15.30 5.60
CA SER A 64 -4.60 16.65 6.10
C SER A 64 -6.03 16.76 6.62
N THR A 65 -6.98 16.09 5.95
CA THR A 65 -8.39 16.06 6.37
C THR A 65 -8.56 15.15 7.59
N PHE A 66 -7.93 13.98 7.59
CA PHE A 66 -7.97 13.05 8.71
C PHE A 66 -7.47 13.69 10.01
N MET A 67 -6.34 14.41 9.94
CA MET A 67 -5.78 15.13 11.11
C MET A 67 -6.69 16.21 11.68
N LYS A 68 -7.52 16.85 10.86
CA LYS A 68 -8.46 17.88 11.33
C LYS A 68 -9.62 17.33 12.15
N TYR A 69 -10.06 16.12 11.83
CA TYR A 69 -11.32 15.57 12.34
C TYR A 69 -11.15 14.32 13.22
N SER A 70 -9.95 13.76 13.31
CA SER A 70 -9.67 12.57 14.12
C SER A 70 -8.88 12.94 15.37
N VAL A 71 -9.45 12.65 16.54
CA VAL A 71 -8.81 12.85 17.85
C VAL A 71 -7.56 11.94 18.01
N ASP A 72 -7.58 10.76 17.41
CA ASP A 72 -6.49 9.77 17.49
C ASP A 72 -5.42 9.95 16.40
N SER A 73 -5.45 11.04 15.62
CA SER A 73 -4.46 11.29 14.57
C SER A 73 -3.08 11.65 15.15
N PHE A 74 -2.04 11.21 14.47
CA PHE A 74 -0.68 11.65 14.77
C PHE A 74 -0.37 12.99 14.11
N LYS A 75 0.73 13.65 14.51
CA LYS A 75 1.23 14.84 13.82
C LYS A 75 1.63 14.49 12.38
N LYS A 76 1.47 15.42 11.45
CA LYS A 76 1.75 15.27 10.02
C LYS A 76 3.11 14.66 9.73
N ASP A 77 4.13 15.10 10.44
CA ASP A 77 5.51 14.60 10.26
C ASP A 77 5.68 13.11 10.53
N VAL A 78 4.83 12.54 11.40
CA VAL A 78 4.89 11.11 11.73
C VAL A 78 4.55 10.27 10.50
N TYR A 79 3.51 10.65 9.76
CA TYR A 79 3.10 9.98 8.52
C TYR A 79 4.17 10.11 7.44
N TYR A 80 4.67 11.32 7.19
CA TYR A 80 5.67 11.56 6.15
C TYR A 80 7.02 10.92 6.46
N ARG A 81 7.43 10.87 7.73
CA ARG A 81 8.65 10.14 8.14
C ARG A 81 8.54 8.64 7.90
N LEU A 82 7.35 8.04 8.11
CA LEU A 82 7.15 6.64 7.76
C LEU A 82 7.30 6.43 6.25
N LEU A 83 6.62 7.24 5.43
CA LEU A 83 6.64 7.12 3.97
C LEU A 83 8.04 7.31 3.36
N LYS A 84 8.86 8.20 3.94
CA LYS A 84 10.22 8.48 3.47
C LYS A 84 11.27 7.47 3.95
N ASN A 85 10.94 6.59 4.88
CA ASN A 85 11.92 5.72 5.49
C ASN A 85 12.15 4.45 4.65
N SER A 86 13.34 4.37 4.05
CA SER A 86 13.77 3.23 3.22
C SER A 86 13.94 1.90 3.96
N LYS A 87 13.90 1.89 5.30
CA LYS A 87 13.96 0.65 6.11
C LYS A 87 12.70 -0.20 5.99
N TYR A 88 11.57 0.40 5.58
CA TYR A 88 10.29 -0.30 5.42
C TYR A 88 10.17 -0.88 4.03
N ASN A 89 9.90 -2.16 3.94
CA ASN A 89 9.76 -2.84 2.65
C ASN A 89 8.29 -2.84 2.20
N TRP A 90 7.88 -1.74 1.55
CA TRP A 90 6.53 -1.56 1.03
C TRP A 90 6.14 -2.59 -0.03
N ARG A 91 7.07 -2.96 -0.91
CA ARG A 91 6.82 -3.98 -1.94
C ARG A 91 6.55 -5.34 -1.30
N LYS A 92 7.34 -5.71 -0.27
CA LYS A 92 7.11 -6.95 0.47
C LYS A 92 5.80 -6.92 1.25
N LEU A 93 5.42 -5.77 1.83
CA LEU A 93 4.13 -5.60 2.50
C LEU A 93 2.98 -5.85 1.52
N LEU A 94 3.03 -5.22 0.34
CA LEU A 94 2.05 -5.43 -0.72
C LEU A 94 1.98 -6.90 -1.14
N LEU A 95 3.09 -7.48 -1.54
CA LEU A 95 3.17 -8.86 -2.04
C LEU A 95 2.60 -9.87 -1.04
N LEU A 96 3.05 -9.82 0.22
CA LEU A 96 2.59 -10.77 1.24
C LEU A 96 1.10 -10.60 1.55
N THR A 97 0.60 -9.37 1.59
CA THR A 97 -0.82 -9.08 1.79
C THR A 97 -1.64 -9.65 0.64
N SER A 98 -1.24 -9.38 -0.60
CA SER A 98 -1.92 -9.86 -1.81
C SER A 98 -1.94 -11.37 -1.89
N ILE A 99 -0.81 -12.04 -1.66
CA ILE A 99 -0.74 -13.53 -1.68
C ILE A 99 -1.69 -14.13 -0.63
N LYS A 100 -1.74 -13.57 0.58
CA LYS A 100 -2.63 -14.08 1.63
C LYS A 100 -4.10 -13.85 1.31
N LEU A 101 -4.44 -12.69 0.75
CA LEU A 101 -5.80 -12.40 0.30
C LEU A 101 -6.23 -13.31 -0.85
N ILE A 102 -5.40 -13.48 -1.88
CA ILE A 102 -5.66 -14.38 -3.00
C ILE A 102 -5.86 -15.82 -2.50
N SER A 103 -4.98 -16.31 -1.63
CA SER A 103 -5.10 -17.64 -1.06
C SER A 103 -6.42 -17.85 -0.31
N LYS A 104 -6.87 -16.82 0.42
CA LYS A 104 -8.16 -16.88 1.13
C LYS A 104 -9.33 -16.83 0.16
N LEU A 105 -9.31 -15.97 -0.84
CA LEU A 105 -10.37 -15.83 -1.83
C LEU A 105 -10.46 -17.06 -2.73
N SER A 106 -9.32 -17.60 -3.16
CA SER A 106 -9.28 -18.82 -4.00
C SER A 106 -9.88 -20.06 -3.32
N SER A 107 -9.90 -20.10 -1.98
CA SER A 107 -10.58 -21.18 -1.26
C SER A 107 -12.12 -21.11 -1.35
N LEU A 108 -12.66 -19.98 -1.82
CA LEU A 108 -14.10 -19.73 -1.99
C LEU A 108 -14.53 -19.82 -3.47
N GLN A 109 -13.60 -20.05 -4.41
CA GLN A 109 -13.82 -20.03 -5.85
C GLN A 109 -13.80 -21.42 -6.46
N ASN A 110 -14.39 -21.55 -7.65
CA ASN A 110 -14.33 -22.80 -8.42
C ASN A 110 -12.90 -23.01 -8.98
N PRO A 111 -12.38 -24.26 -8.95
CA PRO A 111 -11.03 -24.57 -9.41
C PRO A 111 -10.81 -24.41 -10.93
N ILE A 112 -11.86 -24.14 -11.69
CA ILE A 112 -11.84 -24.06 -13.17
C ILE A 112 -11.47 -22.66 -13.69
N ASP A 113 -11.44 -21.65 -12.82
CA ASP A 113 -11.20 -20.26 -13.24
C ASP A 113 -9.78 -20.06 -13.74
N THR A 114 -9.66 -19.42 -14.90
CA THR A 114 -8.35 -19.11 -15.50
C THR A 114 -7.64 -18.05 -14.67
N LYS A 115 -6.42 -18.37 -14.23
CA LYS A 115 -5.56 -17.44 -13.47
C LYS A 115 -4.50 -16.88 -14.40
N VAL A 116 -4.37 -15.56 -14.41
CA VAL A 116 -3.40 -14.86 -15.25
C VAL A 116 -2.55 -13.89 -14.43
N LEU A 117 -1.32 -13.67 -14.89
CA LEU A 117 -0.46 -12.58 -14.43
C LEU A 117 -0.40 -11.53 -15.52
N ILE A 118 -0.66 -10.29 -15.16
CA ILE A 118 -0.70 -9.16 -16.07
C ILE A 118 0.42 -8.19 -15.68
N ILE A 119 1.27 -7.86 -16.65
CA ILE A 119 2.25 -6.77 -16.50
C ILE A 119 1.68 -5.58 -17.26
N ASP A 120 1.55 -4.47 -16.56
CA ASP A 120 0.99 -3.23 -17.12
C ASP A 120 1.85 -2.03 -16.72
N ASP A 121 1.92 -1.03 -17.59
CA ASP A 121 2.58 0.23 -17.29
C ASP A 121 1.57 1.39 -17.24
N THR A 122 1.75 2.25 -16.24
CA THR A 122 0.86 3.38 -15.99
C THR A 122 1.67 4.65 -15.77
N VAL A 123 1.26 5.73 -16.43
CA VAL A 123 1.86 7.05 -16.24
C VAL A 123 1.06 7.86 -15.23
N GLU A 124 1.66 8.12 -14.09
CA GLU A 124 1.11 9.03 -13.08
C GLU A 124 1.61 10.45 -13.30
N ILE A 125 0.74 11.32 -13.81
CA ILE A 125 1.08 12.70 -14.18
C ILE A 125 1.44 13.52 -12.93
N LYS A 126 2.58 14.19 -12.97
CA LYS A 126 3.07 15.05 -11.90
C LYS A 126 3.34 16.47 -12.39
N ARG A 127 2.81 17.47 -11.70
CA ARG A 127 2.92 18.89 -12.05
C ARG A 127 4.01 19.65 -11.29
N GLY A 128 4.63 19.04 -10.29
CA GLY A 128 5.69 19.66 -9.49
C GLY A 128 7.00 19.84 -10.27
N LYS A 129 7.74 20.92 -9.99
CA LYS A 129 9.03 21.21 -10.64
C LYS A 129 10.11 20.18 -10.28
N TYR A 130 10.18 19.82 -9.00
CA TYR A 130 11.17 18.91 -8.44
C TYR A 130 10.48 17.69 -7.82
N ILE A 131 10.25 16.66 -8.63
CA ILE A 131 9.70 15.38 -8.16
C ILE A 131 10.72 14.31 -8.49
N GLU A 132 11.25 13.71 -7.43
CA GLU A 132 12.22 12.62 -7.54
C GLU A 132 11.65 11.47 -8.38
N GLY A 133 12.46 10.96 -9.29
CA GLY A 133 12.07 9.87 -10.19
C GLY A 133 11.06 10.23 -11.28
N SER A 134 10.70 11.53 -11.43
CA SER A 134 9.82 11.90 -12.53
C SER A 134 10.59 11.97 -13.85
N CYS A 135 10.03 11.36 -14.88
CA CYS A 135 10.51 11.46 -16.26
C CYS A 135 9.77 12.59 -17.00
N LYS A 136 10.49 13.25 -17.90
CA LYS A 136 9.91 14.16 -18.90
C LYS A 136 9.53 13.33 -20.14
N ASN A 137 8.58 13.83 -20.91
CA ASN A 137 8.21 13.24 -22.21
C ASN A 137 7.69 11.79 -22.14
N LEU A 138 6.95 11.45 -21.09
CA LEU A 138 6.19 10.19 -21.04
C LEU A 138 4.92 10.32 -21.89
N TRP A 139 4.65 9.35 -22.74
CA TRP A 139 3.39 9.31 -23.47
C TRP A 139 2.24 8.93 -22.55
N SER A 140 1.22 9.74 -22.48
CA SER A 140 -0.01 9.46 -21.73
C SER A 140 -1.14 9.09 -22.69
N ASN A 141 -1.57 7.85 -22.68
CA ASN A 141 -2.72 7.39 -23.47
C ASN A 141 -4.02 8.11 -23.07
N LYS A 142 -4.15 8.51 -21.81
CA LYS A 142 -5.31 9.24 -21.31
C LYS A 142 -5.37 10.68 -21.82
N GLU A 143 -4.22 11.34 -21.91
CA GLU A 143 -4.12 12.76 -22.30
C GLU A 143 -3.82 12.91 -23.80
N HIS A 144 -3.49 11.82 -24.50
CA HIS A 144 -3.05 11.80 -25.91
C HIS A 144 -1.91 12.78 -26.23
N ARG A 145 -0.97 12.93 -25.26
CA ARG A 145 0.20 13.81 -25.37
C ARG A 145 1.33 13.35 -24.47
N THR A 146 2.50 13.93 -24.67
CA THR A 146 3.62 13.76 -23.75
C THR A 146 3.40 14.57 -22.47
N VAL A 147 3.70 13.95 -21.34
CA VAL A 147 3.52 14.52 -20.00
C VAL A 147 4.76 14.29 -19.15
N LYS A 148 4.90 15.10 -18.09
CA LYS A 148 5.84 14.83 -17.02
C LYS A 148 5.15 13.97 -15.95
N GLY A 149 5.81 12.89 -15.51
CA GLY A 149 5.22 12.00 -14.53
C GLY A 149 6.14 10.91 -14.02
N LEU A 150 5.55 9.98 -13.29
CA LEU A 150 6.19 8.74 -12.90
C LEU A 150 5.66 7.63 -13.80
N ASN A 151 6.56 6.83 -14.36
CA ASN A 151 6.16 5.60 -15.05
C ASN A 151 6.24 4.44 -14.06
N ILE A 152 5.11 3.78 -13.82
CA ILE A 152 4.93 2.72 -12.84
C ILE A 152 4.61 1.44 -13.60
N VAL A 153 5.50 0.46 -13.51
CA VAL A 153 5.23 -0.89 -14.01
C VAL A 153 4.67 -1.71 -12.87
N SER A 154 3.53 -2.32 -13.08
CA SER A 154 2.84 -3.15 -12.09
C SER A 154 2.74 -4.60 -12.55
N LEU A 155 2.85 -5.52 -11.60
CA LEU A 155 2.51 -6.93 -11.75
C LEU A 155 1.20 -7.19 -11.02
N ASN A 156 0.20 -7.62 -11.76
CA ASN A 156 -1.14 -7.89 -11.26
C ASN A 156 -1.51 -9.36 -11.45
N TYR A 157 -2.29 -9.88 -10.53
CA TYR A 157 -2.97 -11.17 -10.61
C TYR A 157 -4.43 -10.94 -10.93
N SER A 158 -4.99 -11.76 -11.84
CA SER A 158 -6.43 -11.78 -12.10
C SER A 158 -6.93 -13.22 -12.26
N ASP A 159 -8.13 -13.49 -11.74
CA ASP A 159 -8.80 -14.80 -11.84
C ASP A 159 -10.29 -14.69 -12.23
N SER A 160 -10.64 -13.68 -13.01
CA SER A 160 -12.00 -13.32 -13.42
C SER A 160 -12.91 -12.77 -12.30
N HIS A 161 -12.57 -12.98 -11.03
CA HIS A 161 -13.32 -12.49 -9.87
C HIS A 161 -12.54 -11.50 -9.03
N THR A 162 -11.22 -11.63 -9.07
CA THR A 162 -10.30 -10.85 -8.23
C THR A 162 -9.17 -10.28 -9.07
N ASP A 163 -9.00 -8.96 -9.01
CA ASP A 163 -7.83 -8.27 -9.55
C ASP A 163 -7.00 -7.73 -8.40
N MET A 164 -5.72 -8.12 -8.33
CA MET A 164 -4.87 -7.73 -7.22
C MET A 164 -3.44 -7.44 -7.66
N MET A 165 -2.97 -6.25 -7.31
CA MET A 165 -1.57 -5.88 -7.52
C MET A 165 -0.66 -6.71 -6.59
N LEU A 166 0.34 -7.37 -7.18
CA LEU A 166 1.33 -8.16 -6.46
C LEU A 166 2.61 -7.37 -6.19
N ASP A 167 3.04 -6.59 -7.17
CA ASP A 167 4.28 -5.83 -7.10
C ASP A 167 4.23 -4.61 -8.02
N PHE A 168 5.12 -3.66 -7.79
CA PHE A 168 5.30 -2.51 -8.65
C PHE A 168 6.76 -2.04 -8.69
N SER A 169 7.13 -1.38 -9.77
CA SER A 169 8.44 -0.75 -9.91
C SER A 169 8.30 0.60 -10.61
N PHE A 170 9.18 1.54 -10.29
CA PHE A 170 9.28 2.78 -11.02
C PHE A 170 10.29 2.61 -12.16
N PHE A 171 9.90 2.99 -13.35
CA PHE A 171 10.80 3.05 -14.48
C PHE A 171 11.45 4.45 -14.52
N TYR A 172 12.78 4.48 -14.48
CA TYR A 172 13.56 5.70 -14.57
C TYR A 172 14.31 5.72 -15.91
N ASN A 173 14.10 6.75 -16.69
CA ASN A 173 14.94 6.97 -17.87
C ASN A 173 16.24 7.65 -17.40
N LYS A 174 17.38 6.95 -17.49
CA LYS A 174 18.69 7.45 -17.05
C LYS A 174 19.20 8.65 -17.84
N ASP A 175 18.67 8.88 -19.03
CA ASP A 175 19.13 9.91 -19.97
C ASP A 175 18.50 11.28 -19.75
N GLN A 176 17.78 11.50 -18.65
CA GLN A 176 17.03 12.74 -18.39
C GLN A 176 17.48 13.52 -17.13
N ASN A 177 18.70 13.31 -16.66
CA ASN A 177 19.32 14.17 -15.63
C ASN A 177 20.00 15.37 -16.25
#